data_f8c791c3b244b517de91d39c1ea811cf
#
_entry.id   f8c791c3b244b517de91d39c1ea811cf
#
_cell.length_a   1.000
_cell.length_b   1.000
_cell.length_c   1.000
_cell.angle_alpha   90.00
_cell.angle_beta   90.00
_cell.angle_gamma   90.00
#
_symmetry.space_group_name_H-M   'P 1'
#
loop_
_entity.id
_entity.type
_entity.pdbx_description
1 polymer ?
#
loop_
_entity_poly.entity_id
_entity_poly.type
_entity_poly.pdbx_seq_one_letter_code
_entity_poly.pdbx_strand_id
1 'polypeptide(L)'
;MSDKSKIEWTDATWNPITGCAIDTPGCINCYAMRLAGTRLKHHPSRKGLTKMVKGKPVWTGEVRLNEAWLKQPLQWARPRRIFVCAHGDLFYESVPDEWIDKVFAVMALASRHTFQVLTKRADRMRAYIERTGMSINYLEQPARAMGRTLQYTVQPEIAN
;
A
#
# COMPACT_ATOMS: atom_id res chain seq x y z
N MET A 1 9.38 9.12 3.09
CA MET A 1 7.92 9.22 3.00
C MET A 1 7.47 10.58 3.46
N SER A 2 6.39 11.10 2.93
CA SER A 2 5.96 12.45 3.30
C SER A 2 4.95 12.36 4.43
N ASP A 3 5.31 12.90 5.57
CA ASP A 3 4.43 13.12 6.73
C ASP A 3 3.45 14.27 6.48
N LYS A 4 3.68 15.03 5.41
CA LYS A 4 2.79 16.07 4.88
C LYS A 4 2.70 15.86 3.37
N SER A 5 1.54 15.47 2.89
CA SER A 5 1.27 15.36 1.46
C SER A 5 0.90 16.72 0.88
N LYS A 6 1.33 16.96 -0.38
CA LYS A 6 0.83 18.08 -1.18
C LYS A 6 -0.36 17.67 -2.05
N ILE A 7 -0.80 16.43 -1.94
CA ILE A 7 -1.97 15.91 -2.65
C ILE A 7 -3.20 16.35 -1.86
N GLU A 8 -4.10 17.07 -2.49
CA GLU A 8 -5.25 17.74 -1.88
C GLU A 8 -6.16 16.83 -1.04
N TRP A 9 -6.38 15.61 -1.51
CA TRP A 9 -7.30 14.65 -0.87
C TRP A 9 -6.65 13.74 0.18
N THR A 10 -5.36 13.88 0.47
CA THR A 10 -4.65 13.04 1.44
C THR A 10 -3.65 13.82 2.30
N ASP A 11 -3.52 13.46 3.57
CA ASP A 11 -2.64 14.16 4.51
C ASP A 11 -1.23 13.56 4.50
N ALA A 12 -1.11 12.26 4.21
CA ALA A 12 0.16 11.54 4.19
C ALA A 12 0.20 10.45 3.11
N THR A 13 1.40 10.01 2.73
CA THR A 13 1.59 8.84 1.88
C THR A 13 2.33 7.75 2.65
N TRP A 14 1.87 6.52 2.54
CA TRP A 14 2.48 5.34 3.11
C TRP A 14 2.77 4.32 2.02
N ASN A 15 4.05 3.93 1.88
CA ASN A 15 4.52 3.08 0.79
C ASN A 15 5.15 1.79 1.34
N PRO A 16 4.37 0.91 1.99
CA PRO A 16 4.89 -0.38 2.47
C PRO A 16 5.36 -1.25 1.31
N ILE A 17 4.71 -1.13 0.16
CA ILE A 17 5.11 -1.82 -1.07
C ILE A 17 5.43 -0.77 -2.14
N THR A 18 6.46 -1.06 -2.92
CA THR A 18 6.93 -0.22 -4.04
C THR A 18 7.27 -1.08 -5.25
N GLY A 19 7.14 -0.51 -6.43
CA GLY A 19 7.26 -1.24 -7.70
C GLY A 19 5.90 -1.57 -8.28
N CYS A 20 5.89 -1.81 -9.58
CA CYS A 20 4.66 -2.07 -10.35
C CYS A 20 5.04 -2.56 -11.76
N ALA A 21 4.04 -2.82 -12.59
CA ALA A 21 4.17 -2.99 -14.04
C ALA A 21 3.19 -2.07 -14.79
N ILE A 22 3.44 -1.89 -16.07
CA ILE A 22 2.52 -1.19 -16.97
C ILE A 22 1.32 -2.12 -17.19
N ASP A 23 0.13 -1.59 -17.01
CA ASP A 23 -1.14 -2.30 -17.19
C ASP A 23 -1.96 -1.66 -18.31
N THR A 24 -2.17 -0.36 -18.23
CA THR A 24 -2.99 0.39 -19.17
C THR A 24 -2.19 1.50 -19.85
N PRO A 25 -2.67 2.08 -20.96
CA PRO A 25 -2.03 3.24 -21.59
C PRO A 25 -1.80 4.40 -20.61
N GLY A 26 -2.64 4.58 -19.60
CA GLY A 26 -2.45 5.60 -18.56
C GLY A 26 -1.22 5.38 -17.68
N CYS A 27 -0.60 4.19 -17.71
CA CYS A 27 0.64 3.92 -16.99
C CYS A 27 1.88 4.51 -17.68
N ILE A 28 1.80 4.90 -18.98
CA ILE A 28 2.94 5.43 -19.75
C ILE A 28 3.50 6.70 -19.10
N ASN A 29 2.64 7.54 -18.54
CA ASN A 29 3.02 8.79 -17.88
C ASN A 29 2.99 8.69 -16.34
N CYS A 30 3.19 7.49 -15.78
CA CYS A 30 3.16 7.26 -14.34
C CYS A 30 4.24 8.08 -13.61
N TYR A 31 3.79 8.98 -12.72
CA TYR A 31 4.70 9.81 -11.92
C TYR A 31 5.60 8.96 -10.99
N ALA A 32 5.06 7.88 -10.43
CA ALA A 32 5.78 6.99 -9.52
C ALA A 32 6.93 6.28 -10.24
N MET A 33 6.67 5.79 -11.46
CA MET A 33 7.67 5.19 -12.33
C MET A 33 8.78 6.19 -12.70
N ARG A 34 8.39 7.42 -13.08
CA ARG A 34 9.35 8.49 -13.40
C ARG A 34 10.23 8.82 -12.20
N LEU A 35 9.63 9.00 -10.99
CA LEU A 35 10.39 9.29 -9.77
C LEU A 35 11.33 8.14 -9.39
N ALA A 36 10.87 6.88 -9.50
CA ALA A 36 11.68 5.70 -9.20
C ALA A 36 12.89 5.57 -10.14
N GLY A 37 12.74 5.95 -11.42
CA GLY A 37 13.81 5.87 -12.40
C GLY A 37 14.70 7.12 -12.50
N THR A 38 14.39 8.20 -11.80
CA THR A 38 15.15 9.44 -11.81
C THR A 38 15.61 9.82 -10.40
N ARG A 39 14.88 10.70 -9.74
CA ARG A 39 15.26 11.28 -8.43
C ARG A 39 15.45 10.25 -7.32
N LEU A 40 14.70 9.14 -7.36
CA LEU A 40 14.75 8.10 -6.34
C LEU A 40 15.48 6.82 -6.80
N LYS A 41 16.14 6.81 -7.95
CA LYS A 41 16.75 5.60 -8.53
C LYS A 41 17.78 4.91 -7.64
N HIS A 42 18.45 5.67 -6.76
CA HIS A 42 19.44 5.14 -5.82
C HIS A 42 18.88 4.87 -4.42
N HIS A 43 17.63 5.29 -4.16
CA HIS A 43 17.01 5.06 -2.86
C HIS A 43 16.76 3.56 -2.65
N PRO A 44 17.10 2.96 -1.49
CA PRO A 44 16.98 1.52 -1.25
C PRO A 44 15.62 0.93 -1.62
N SER A 45 14.55 1.65 -1.36
CA SER A 45 13.18 1.21 -1.66
C SER A 45 12.78 1.29 -3.15
N ARG A 46 13.63 1.87 -4.02
CA ARG A 46 13.35 2.07 -5.46
C ARG A 46 14.43 1.50 -6.38
N LYS A 47 15.65 1.30 -5.85
CA LYS A 47 16.78 0.79 -6.62
C LYS A 47 16.42 -0.54 -7.29
N GLY A 48 16.59 -0.60 -8.63
CA GLY A 48 16.33 -1.81 -9.42
C GLY A 48 14.87 -1.97 -9.90
N LEU A 49 13.91 -1.16 -9.42
CA LEU A 49 12.51 -1.29 -9.80
C LEU A 49 12.18 -0.71 -11.19
N THR A 50 13.13 0.02 -11.78
CA THR A 50 12.98 0.57 -13.15
C THR A 50 14.22 0.33 -13.98
N LYS A 51 14.03 0.22 -15.30
CA LYS A 51 15.07 0.20 -16.33
C LYS A 51 14.83 1.31 -17.34
N MET A 52 15.89 1.75 -18.02
CA MET A 52 15.78 2.77 -19.07
C MET A 52 15.44 2.12 -20.43
N VAL A 53 14.36 2.59 -21.05
CA VAL A 53 13.91 2.16 -22.37
C VAL A 53 13.70 3.42 -23.22
N LYS A 54 14.45 3.56 -24.30
CA LYS A 54 14.39 4.75 -25.19
C LYS A 54 14.43 6.08 -24.41
N GLY A 55 15.35 6.17 -23.44
CA GLY A 55 15.56 7.39 -22.64
C GLY A 55 14.52 7.64 -21.55
N LYS A 56 13.55 6.76 -21.34
CA LYS A 56 12.52 6.88 -20.32
C LYS A 56 12.60 5.73 -19.32
N PRO A 57 12.37 5.97 -18.02
CA PRO A 57 12.28 4.89 -17.04
C PRO A 57 11.00 4.07 -17.25
N VAL A 58 11.12 2.75 -17.17
CA VAL A 58 10.02 1.79 -17.27
C VAL A 58 10.13 0.82 -16.12
N TRP A 59 9.01 0.44 -15.48
CA TRP A 59 8.96 -0.57 -14.44
C TRP A 59 9.56 -1.90 -14.94
N THR A 60 10.31 -2.57 -14.07
CA THR A 60 10.85 -3.91 -14.34
C THR A 60 9.84 -5.03 -14.08
N GLY A 61 8.75 -4.73 -13.36
CA GLY A 61 7.83 -5.71 -12.80
C GLY A 61 8.23 -6.19 -11.41
N GLU A 62 9.41 -5.81 -10.94
CA GLU A 62 9.84 -6.11 -9.58
C GLU A 62 9.06 -5.31 -8.55
N VAL A 63 8.82 -5.93 -7.40
CA VAL A 63 8.17 -5.32 -6.23
C VAL A 63 9.05 -5.48 -5.00
N ARG A 64 8.86 -4.58 -4.04
CA ARG A 64 9.62 -4.61 -2.78
C ARG A 64 8.73 -4.30 -1.60
N LEU A 65 8.77 -5.16 -0.58
CA LEU A 65 8.22 -4.87 0.74
C LEU A 65 9.24 -4.03 1.52
N ASN A 66 8.80 -2.88 2.00
CA ASN A 66 9.62 -1.96 2.80
C ASN A 66 9.30 -2.18 4.29
N GLU A 67 9.87 -3.22 4.87
CA GLU A 67 9.61 -3.66 6.26
C GLU A 67 9.75 -2.52 7.28
N ALA A 68 10.79 -1.68 7.13
CA ALA A 68 11.03 -0.53 8.02
C ALA A 68 9.88 0.49 8.04
N TRP A 69 9.04 0.50 7.02
CA TRP A 69 7.92 1.43 6.91
C TRP A 69 6.56 0.80 7.19
N LEU A 70 6.53 -0.54 7.28
CA LEU A 70 5.28 -1.28 7.43
C LEU A 70 4.47 -0.78 8.64
N LYS A 71 5.12 -0.61 9.79
CA LYS A 71 4.46 -0.19 11.04
C LYS A 71 4.31 1.33 11.21
N GLN A 72 4.66 2.15 10.23
CA GLN A 72 4.67 3.60 10.35
C GLN A 72 3.31 4.21 10.73
N PRO A 73 2.16 3.79 10.17
CA PRO A 73 0.87 4.36 10.57
C PRO A 73 0.55 4.19 12.05
N LEU A 74 1.08 3.14 12.70
CA LEU A 74 0.88 2.91 14.13
C LEU A 74 1.56 3.97 15.02
N GLN A 75 2.58 4.66 14.49
CA GLN A 75 3.35 5.68 15.20
C GLN A 75 2.72 7.08 15.09
N TRP A 76 1.78 7.28 14.17
CA TRP A 76 1.13 8.58 13.99
C TRP A 76 -0.02 8.75 14.98
N ALA A 77 0.14 9.69 15.90
CA ALA A 77 -0.84 9.92 16.97
C ALA A 77 -2.15 10.56 16.47
N ARG A 78 -2.05 11.52 15.53
CA ARG A 78 -3.23 12.24 15.01
C ARG A 78 -3.90 11.48 13.87
N PRO A 79 -5.24 11.44 13.80
CA PRO A 79 -5.96 10.90 12.64
C PRO A 79 -5.50 11.56 11.34
N ARG A 80 -5.41 10.76 10.27
CA ARG A 80 -4.96 11.20 8.94
C ARG A 80 -5.69 10.44 7.85
N ARG A 81 -5.86 11.07 6.70
CA ARG A 81 -6.12 10.40 5.43
C ARG A 81 -4.77 9.97 4.84
N ILE A 82 -4.63 8.69 4.56
CA ILE A 82 -3.35 8.10 4.16
C ILE A 82 -3.49 7.42 2.79
N PHE A 83 -2.76 7.92 1.80
CA PHE A 83 -2.67 7.26 0.49
C PHE A 83 -1.69 6.08 0.56
N VAL A 84 -2.22 4.88 0.39
CA VAL A 84 -1.47 3.62 0.48
C VAL A 84 -0.84 3.31 -0.87
N CYS A 85 0.44 2.93 -0.87
CA CYS A 85 1.20 2.54 -2.07
C CYS A 85 1.20 3.60 -3.18
N ALA A 86 1.34 4.90 -2.81
CA ALA A 86 1.45 5.99 -3.78
C ALA A 86 2.59 5.80 -4.82
N HIS A 87 3.55 4.91 -4.58
CA HIS A 87 4.68 4.58 -5.45
C HIS A 87 4.71 3.11 -5.88
N GLY A 88 3.55 2.50 -5.99
CA GLY A 88 3.35 1.13 -6.42
C GLY A 88 1.86 0.86 -6.65
N ASP A 89 1.49 -0.40 -6.75
CA ASP A 89 0.11 -0.85 -6.74
C ASP A 89 0.01 -2.03 -5.77
N LEU A 90 -0.83 -1.90 -4.74
CA LEU A 90 -0.98 -2.91 -3.69
C LEU A 90 -1.47 -4.25 -4.24
N PHE A 91 -2.26 -4.21 -5.31
CA PHE A 91 -2.85 -5.38 -5.93
C PHE A 91 -2.17 -5.78 -7.25
N TYR A 92 -0.94 -5.28 -7.50
CA TYR A 92 -0.16 -5.74 -8.64
C TYR A 92 0.13 -7.25 -8.52
N GLU A 93 0.06 -8.00 -9.61
CA GLU A 93 0.05 -9.47 -9.66
C GLU A 93 1.26 -10.11 -8.97
N SER A 94 2.43 -9.45 -9.04
CA SER A 94 3.65 -9.94 -8.39
C SER A 94 3.73 -9.63 -6.89
N VAL A 95 2.76 -8.91 -6.31
CA VAL A 95 2.70 -8.69 -4.86
C VAL A 95 2.13 -9.94 -4.20
N PRO A 96 2.87 -10.65 -3.31
CA PRO A 96 2.33 -11.79 -2.59
C PRO A 96 1.15 -11.38 -1.70
N ASP A 97 0.13 -12.23 -1.60
CA ASP A 97 -1.03 -11.97 -0.74
C ASP A 97 -0.64 -11.77 0.73
N GLU A 98 0.38 -12.48 1.21
CA GLU A 98 0.93 -12.29 2.56
C GLU A 98 1.43 -10.86 2.83
N TRP A 99 1.90 -10.15 1.80
CA TRP A 99 2.29 -8.74 1.95
C TRP A 99 1.06 -7.84 2.03
N ILE A 100 0.02 -8.18 1.26
CA ILE A 100 -1.26 -7.47 1.31
C ILE A 100 -1.89 -7.66 2.70
N ASP A 101 -1.87 -8.89 3.24
CA ASP A 101 -2.35 -9.22 4.58
C ASP A 101 -1.67 -8.37 5.66
N LYS A 102 -0.33 -8.25 5.60
CA LYS A 102 0.43 -7.39 6.53
C LYS A 102 0.01 -5.93 6.45
N VAL A 103 -0.23 -5.42 5.24
CA VAL A 103 -0.69 -4.03 5.01
C VAL A 103 -2.07 -3.82 5.63
N PHE A 104 -3.03 -4.71 5.35
CA PHE A 104 -4.38 -4.61 5.90
C PHE A 104 -4.40 -4.80 7.43
N ALA A 105 -3.57 -5.68 7.98
CA ALA A 105 -3.44 -5.82 9.42
C ALA A 105 -2.95 -4.53 10.08
N VAL A 106 -1.97 -3.82 9.48
CA VAL A 106 -1.56 -2.50 9.97
C VAL A 106 -2.68 -1.48 9.86
N MET A 107 -3.45 -1.49 8.77
CA MET A 107 -4.60 -0.60 8.61
C MET A 107 -5.65 -0.84 9.70
N ALA A 108 -5.97 -2.10 10.01
CA ALA A 108 -6.89 -2.48 11.06
C ALA A 108 -6.40 -2.06 12.46
N LEU A 109 -5.11 -2.27 12.74
CA LEU A 109 -4.47 -1.85 14.00
C LEU A 109 -4.40 -0.32 14.17
N ALA A 110 -4.37 0.42 13.07
CA ALA A 110 -4.31 1.87 13.05
C ALA A 110 -5.66 2.52 12.68
N SER A 111 -6.75 1.98 13.20
CA SER A 111 -8.15 2.30 12.86
C SER A 111 -8.54 3.78 13.00
N ARG A 112 -7.74 4.57 13.74
CA ARG A 112 -7.93 6.03 13.83
C ARG A 112 -7.66 6.78 12.52
N HIS A 113 -7.00 6.14 11.53
CA HIS A 113 -6.70 6.73 10.24
C HIS A 113 -7.73 6.30 9.18
N THR A 114 -7.88 7.13 8.15
CA THR A 114 -8.60 6.76 6.92
C THR A 114 -7.59 6.36 5.86
N PHE A 115 -7.63 5.11 5.43
CA PHE A 115 -6.74 4.60 4.39
C PHE A 115 -7.41 4.66 3.02
N GLN A 116 -6.67 5.15 2.03
CA GLN A 116 -7.14 5.32 0.66
C GLN A 116 -6.25 4.44 -0.24
N VAL A 117 -6.82 3.36 -0.74
CA VAL A 117 -6.15 2.41 -1.63
C VAL A 117 -6.66 2.64 -3.05
N LEU A 118 -5.74 2.96 -3.97
CA LEU A 118 -6.03 3.07 -5.39
C LEU A 118 -5.28 1.97 -6.13
N THR A 119 -5.98 1.27 -7.00
CA THR A 119 -5.41 0.21 -7.83
C THR A 119 -5.99 0.26 -9.23
N LYS A 120 -5.22 -0.21 -10.20
CA LYS A 120 -5.69 -0.52 -11.55
C LYS A 120 -6.09 -1.99 -11.71
N ARG A 121 -5.86 -2.81 -10.69
CA ARG A 121 -6.17 -4.24 -10.62
C ARG A 121 -7.46 -4.45 -9.82
N ALA A 122 -8.55 -3.84 -10.28
CA ALA A 122 -9.83 -3.88 -9.58
C ALA A 122 -10.36 -5.30 -9.36
N ASP A 123 -10.19 -6.18 -10.35
CA ASP A 123 -10.65 -7.57 -10.26
C ASP A 123 -9.85 -8.35 -9.21
N ARG A 124 -8.53 -8.16 -9.12
CA ARG A 124 -7.72 -8.78 -8.08
C ARG A 124 -8.08 -8.26 -6.70
N MET A 125 -8.31 -6.95 -6.57
CA MET A 125 -8.76 -6.36 -5.32
C MET A 125 -10.10 -6.96 -4.88
N ARG A 126 -11.06 -7.08 -5.79
CA ARG A 126 -12.35 -7.71 -5.52
C ARG A 126 -12.18 -9.16 -5.05
N ALA A 127 -11.46 -9.98 -5.83
CA ALA A 127 -11.24 -11.39 -5.51
C ALA A 127 -10.54 -11.55 -4.15
N TYR A 128 -9.58 -10.67 -3.82
CA TYR A 128 -8.91 -10.67 -2.53
C TYR A 128 -9.91 -10.38 -1.39
N ILE A 129 -10.73 -9.33 -1.53
CA ILE A 129 -11.71 -8.93 -0.51
C ILE A 129 -12.77 -10.02 -0.31
N GLU A 130 -13.30 -10.59 -1.40
CA GLU A 130 -14.30 -11.67 -1.36
C GLU A 130 -13.73 -12.92 -0.67
N ARG A 131 -12.52 -13.34 -1.02
CA ARG A 131 -11.86 -14.52 -0.44
C ARG A 131 -11.55 -14.35 1.05
N THR A 132 -11.11 -13.17 1.46
CA THR A 132 -10.70 -12.91 2.85
C THR A 132 -11.87 -12.51 3.74
N GLY A 133 -12.99 -12.13 3.15
CA GLY A 133 -14.13 -11.54 3.86
C GLY A 133 -13.79 -10.26 4.61
N MET A 134 -12.55 -9.75 4.44
CA MET A 134 -11.99 -8.63 5.22
C MET A 134 -12.30 -8.71 6.71
N SER A 135 -12.48 -9.95 7.22
CA SER A 135 -12.85 -10.19 8.62
C SER A 135 -11.65 -9.92 9.54
N ILE A 136 -11.93 -9.45 10.73
CA ILE A 136 -10.92 -9.23 11.78
C ILE A 136 -10.19 -10.54 12.08
N ASN A 137 -10.89 -11.67 12.09
CA ASN A 137 -10.30 -12.98 12.32
C ASN A 137 -9.22 -13.33 11.29
N TYR A 138 -9.43 -12.98 10.01
CA TYR A 138 -8.44 -13.20 8.97
C TYR A 138 -7.16 -12.36 9.20
N LEU A 139 -7.31 -11.12 9.65
CA LEU A 139 -6.20 -10.19 9.86
C LEU A 139 -5.48 -10.40 11.19
N GLU A 140 -6.03 -11.22 12.10
CA GLU A 140 -5.44 -11.43 13.43
C GLU A 140 -4.09 -12.15 13.37
N GLN A 141 -3.93 -13.13 12.51
CA GLN A 141 -2.66 -13.86 12.37
C GLN A 141 -1.51 -12.94 11.91
N PRO A 142 -1.63 -12.19 10.80
CA PRO A 142 -0.58 -11.24 10.42
C PRO A 142 -0.37 -10.13 11.46
N ALA A 143 -1.40 -9.72 12.20
CA ALA A 143 -1.25 -8.76 13.29
C ALA A 143 -0.42 -9.35 14.45
N ARG A 144 -0.71 -10.57 14.88
CA ARG A 144 0.04 -11.30 15.92
C ARG A 144 1.49 -11.53 15.52
N ALA A 145 1.75 -11.88 14.26
CA ALA A 145 3.11 -12.03 13.73
C ALA A 145 3.93 -10.74 13.83
N MET A 146 3.27 -9.58 13.85
CA MET A 146 3.89 -8.27 14.10
C MET A 146 3.97 -7.90 15.59
N GLY A 147 3.63 -8.81 16.52
CA GLY A 147 3.61 -8.57 17.96
C GLY A 147 2.47 -7.65 18.40
N ARG A 148 1.33 -7.71 17.72
CA ARG A 148 0.14 -6.90 18.01
C ARG A 148 -1.10 -7.77 18.11
N THR A 149 -2.06 -7.33 18.90
CA THR A 149 -3.40 -7.93 18.98
C THR A 149 -4.42 -6.93 18.45
N LEU A 150 -5.31 -7.39 17.60
CA LEU A 150 -6.45 -6.59 17.15
C LEU A 150 -7.44 -6.48 18.29
N GLN A 151 -7.73 -5.25 18.71
CA GLN A 151 -8.83 -4.95 19.61
C GLN A 151 -9.97 -4.38 18.77
N TYR A 152 -11.13 -4.98 18.85
CA TYR A 152 -12.33 -4.50 18.17
C TYR A 152 -13.48 -4.44 19.18
N THR A 153 -14.22 -3.36 19.09
CA THR A 153 -15.49 -3.22 19.78
C THR A 153 -16.57 -3.59 18.79
N VAL A 154 -17.31 -4.64 19.09
CA VAL A 154 -18.55 -4.94 18.34
C VAL A 154 -19.51 -3.81 18.66
N GLN A 155 -19.77 -2.93 17.68
CA GLN A 155 -20.90 -2.02 17.81
C GLN A 155 -22.17 -2.87 17.68
N PRO A 156 -23.10 -2.81 18.65
CA PRO A 156 -24.38 -3.49 18.48
C PRO A 156 -25.06 -2.91 17.23
N GLU A 157 -25.49 -3.79 16.33
CA GLU A 157 -26.32 -3.40 15.21
C GLU A 157 -27.46 -2.54 15.74
N ILE A 158 -27.58 -1.34 15.20
CA ILE A 158 -28.76 -0.51 15.43
C ILE A 158 -29.88 -1.23 14.66
N ALA A 159 -30.64 -2.06 15.40
CA ALA A 159 -31.85 -2.65 14.87
C ALA A 159 -32.80 -1.50 14.53
N ASN A 160 -33.05 -1.32 13.22
CA ASN A 160 -34.15 -0.51 12.70
C ASN A 160 -35.45 -1.32 12.70
#